data_ff18b4e30dd3c7b3d805bc3d225a6e38
#
_entry.id   ff18b4e30dd3c7b3d805bc3d225a6e38
#
_cell.length_a   1.000
_cell.length_b   1.000
_cell.length_c   1.000
_cell.angle_alpha   90.00
_cell.angle_beta   90.00
_cell.angle_gamma   90.00
#
_symmetry.space_group_name_H-M   'P 1'
#
loop_
_entity.id
_entity.type
_entity.pdbx_description
1 polymer ?
#
loop_
_entity_poly.entity_id
_entity_poly.type
_entity_poly.pdbx_seq_one_letter_code
_entity_poly.pdbx_strand_id
1 'polypeptide(L)'
;MTSRLEDETFHVETDVGLRKIKIEKVRNENEISATAEIGEARVTRDLPDIDLSKVLKEKKSLVIPGCVDIGNPHLVVVMDELLDAIELEQFAFLLDEKFAELNVHLMKVKDASNIRMQTWERGVGLTEACGTGACASAAVALAWGMIEKQASQYTFNVNVHMPGGSVLVNMLTSSPFSFSHPWVELSGPSVFMDRHQVDDG
;
A
#
# COMPACT_ATOMS: atom_id res chain seq x y z
N MET A 1 -32.60 6.92 -0.77
CA MET A 1 -32.11 5.52 -0.87
C MET A 1 -30.68 5.33 -0.33
N THR A 2 -29.97 6.38 -0.03
CA THR A 2 -28.57 6.39 0.39
C THR A 2 -28.29 5.93 1.83
N SER A 3 -29.25 6.03 2.75
CA SER A 3 -29.06 5.68 4.17
C SER A 3 -29.04 4.16 4.48
N ARG A 4 -29.24 3.31 3.48
CA ARG A 4 -29.37 1.85 3.68
C ARG A 4 -28.04 1.08 3.61
N LEU A 5 -26.96 1.72 3.15
CA LEU A 5 -25.66 1.07 2.95
C LEU A 5 -24.62 1.43 4.04
N GLU A 6 -24.88 2.47 4.85
CA GLU A 6 -23.97 2.81 5.95
C GLU A 6 -23.94 1.68 6.98
N ASP A 7 -22.72 1.34 7.44
CA ASP A 7 -22.42 0.24 8.35
C ASP A 7 -22.71 -1.18 7.81
N GLU A 8 -23.08 -1.32 6.52
CA GLU A 8 -23.18 -2.66 5.92
C GLU A 8 -21.80 -3.29 5.73
N THR A 9 -21.76 -4.59 5.94
CA THR A 9 -20.57 -5.42 5.79
C THR A 9 -20.79 -6.44 4.68
N PHE A 10 -19.87 -6.47 3.75
CA PHE A 10 -19.84 -7.43 2.65
C PHE A 10 -18.68 -8.40 2.82
N HIS A 11 -18.89 -9.64 2.39
CA HIS A 11 -17.82 -10.63 2.30
C HIS A 11 -17.59 -10.93 0.83
N VAL A 12 -16.35 -10.71 0.39
CA VAL A 12 -15.93 -10.90 -0.98
C VAL A 12 -14.97 -12.07 -1.04
N GLU A 13 -15.28 -13.05 -1.88
CA GLU A 13 -14.39 -14.16 -2.17
C GLU A 13 -13.29 -13.71 -3.14
N THR A 14 -12.04 -14.00 -2.80
CA THR A 14 -10.86 -13.67 -3.58
C THR A 14 -9.96 -14.88 -3.69
N ASP A 15 -8.99 -14.87 -4.61
CA ASP A 15 -8.01 -15.96 -4.79
C ASP A 15 -7.17 -16.24 -3.52
N VAL A 16 -7.10 -15.26 -2.61
CA VAL A 16 -6.40 -15.37 -1.33
C VAL A 16 -7.33 -15.53 -0.12
N GLY A 17 -8.60 -15.89 -0.38
CA GLY A 17 -9.61 -16.15 0.63
C GLY A 17 -10.66 -15.04 0.79
N LEU A 18 -11.54 -15.25 1.76
CA LEU A 18 -12.63 -14.33 2.04
C LEU A 18 -12.10 -13.02 2.63
N ARG A 19 -12.58 -11.91 2.10
CA ARG A 19 -12.26 -10.56 2.58
C ARG A 19 -13.52 -9.83 3.00
N LYS A 20 -13.41 -9.08 4.07
CA LYS A 20 -14.50 -8.26 4.61
C LYS A 20 -14.34 -6.82 4.14
N ILE A 21 -15.44 -6.25 3.67
CA ILE A 21 -15.52 -4.83 3.28
C ILE A 21 -16.65 -4.21 4.10
N LYS A 22 -16.33 -3.15 4.83
CA LYS A 22 -17.31 -2.38 5.60
C LYS A 22 -17.53 -1.02 4.94
N ILE A 23 -18.77 -0.65 4.69
CA ILE A 23 -19.15 0.68 4.25
C ILE A 23 -19.18 1.59 5.49
N GLU A 24 -18.25 2.54 5.55
CA GLU A 24 -18.14 3.47 6.68
C GLU A 24 -19.07 4.67 6.53
N LYS A 25 -19.23 5.13 5.30
CA LYS A 25 -20.04 6.32 5.01
C LYS A 25 -20.48 6.36 3.56
N VAL A 26 -21.73 6.73 3.33
CA VAL A 26 -22.26 7.10 2.01
C VAL A 26 -22.20 8.63 1.89
N ARG A 27 -21.37 9.15 0.99
CA ARG A 27 -21.19 10.60 0.81
C ARG A 27 -22.21 11.19 -0.15
N ASN A 28 -22.51 10.47 -1.23
CA ASN A 28 -23.55 10.81 -2.20
C ASN A 28 -23.92 9.57 -3.02
N GLU A 29 -24.68 9.71 -4.10
CA GLU A 29 -25.16 8.59 -4.94
C GLU A 29 -24.02 7.79 -5.60
N ASN A 30 -22.87 8.42 -5.81
CA ASN A 30 -21.74 7.86 -6.53
C ASN A 30 -20.48 7.70 -5.67
N GLU A 31 -20.50 8.10 -4.40
CA GLU A 31 -19.30 8.08 -3.56
C GLU A 31 -19.59 7.50 -2.18
N ILE A 32 -18.81 6.49 -1.84
CA ILE A 32 -18.78 5.89 -0.50
C ILE A 32 -17.39 5.99 0.10
N SER A 33 -17.29 5.83 1.41
CA SER A 33 -16.04 5.53 2.10
C SER A 33 -16.15 4.11 2.66
N ALA A 34 -15.17 3.29 2.40
CA ALA A 34 -15.17 1.89 2.81
C ALA A 34 -13.83 1.48 3.42
N THR A 35 -13.86 0.49 4.30
CA THR A 35 -12.69 -0.19 4.85
C THR A 35 -12.69 -1.64 4.39
N ALA A 36 -11.60 -2.08 3.79
CA ALA A 36 -11.39 -3.45 3.34
C ALA A 36 -10.31 -4.13 4.18
N GLU A 37 -10.57 -5.35 4.65
CA GLU A 37 -9.56 -6.22 5.22
C GLU A 37 -8.65 -6.73 4.10
N ILE A 38 -7.36 -6.41 4.17
CA ILE A 38 -6.35 -6.87 3.20
C ILE A 38 -5.72 -8.18 3.69
N GLY A 39 -5.39 -8.26 4.96
CA GLY A 39 -4.83 -9.45 5.60
C GLY A 39 -3.51 -9.20 6.31
N GLU A 40 -2.74 -10.25 6.55
CA GLU A 40 -1.45 -10.17 7.20
C GLU A 40 -0.38 -9.70 6.21
N ALA A 41 0.35 -8.63 6.55
CA ALA A 41 1.52 -8.20 5.82
C ALA A 41 2.78 -8.83 6.44
N ARG A 42 3.55 -9.58 5.66
CA ARG A 42 4.79 -10.22 6.09
C ARG A 42 5.98 -9.43 5.59
N VAL A 43 6.60 -8.68 6.50
CA VAL A 43 7.76 -7.84 6.18
C VAL A 43 9.05 -8.62 6.43
N THR A 44 9.92 -8.66 5.44
CA THR A 44 11.24 -9.25 5.52
C THR A 44 12.33 -8.29 5.04
N ARG A 45 13.54 -8.49 5.56
CA ARG A 45 14.76 -7.82 5.07
C ARG A 45 15.53 -8.67 4.05
N ASP A 46 15.06 -9.87 3.78
CA ASP A 46 15.66 -10.73 2.77
C ASP A 46 15.34 -10.15 1.39
N LEU A 47 16.28 -9.38 0.89
CA LEU A 47 16.17 -8.75 -0.42
C LEU A 47 16.69 -9.72 -1.48
N PRO A 48 16.06 -9.72 -2.65
CA PRO A 48 16.75 -10.20 -3.83
C PRO A 48 18.08 -9.44 -3.97
N ASP A 49 19.11 -10.07 -4.54
CA ASP A 49 20.42 -9.45 -4.73
C ASP A 49 20.34 -8.22 -5.66
N ILE A 50 19.99 -7.08 -5.07
CA ILE A 50 19.80 -5.80 -5.75
C ILE A 50 20.90 -4.85 -5.32
N ASP A 51 21.76 -4.48 -6.25
CA ASP A 51 22.62 -3.33 -6.07
C ASP A 51 21.85 -2.04 -6.38
N LEU A 52 21.02 -1.61 -5.40
CA LEU A 52 20.26 -0.36 -5.51
C LEU A 52 21.17 0.87 -5.70
N SER A 53 22.45 0.77 -5.33
CA SER A 53 23.42 1.87 -5.50
C SER A 53 23.70 2.16 -6.97
N LYS A 54 23.62 1.17 -7.85
CA LYS A 54 23.77 1.35 -9.30
C LYS A 54 22.56 2.04 -9.95
N VAL A 55 21.41 1.89 -9.33
CA VAL A 55 20.15 2.42 -9.84
C VAL A 55 19.96 3.87 -9.37
N LEU A 56 20.41 4.17 -8.16
CA LEU A 56 20.25 5.47 -7.51
C LEU A 56 21.52 6.32 -7.58
N LYS A 57 22.32 6.17 -8.63
CA LYS A 57 23.71 6.55 -8.89
C LYS A 57 24.22 7.89 -8.33
N GLU A 58 23.38 8.84 -7.99
CA GLU A 58 23.81 10.17 -7.56
C GLU A 58 23.05 10.77 -6.38
N LYS A 59 22.01 10.09 -5.89
CA LYS A 59 21.25 10.61 -4.74
C LYS A 59 21.89 10.12 -3.45
N LYS A 60 22.40 11.02 -2.65
CA LYS A 60 22.84 10.79 -1.25
C LYS A 60 21.64 10.50 -0.33
N SER A 61 20.71 9.71 -0.82
CA SER A 61 19.49 9.36 -0.07
C SER A 61 19.73 8.12 0.77
N LEU A 62 19.26 8.16 1.99
CA LEU A 62 19.12 6.95 2.80
C LEU A 62 18.17 6.01 2.07
N VAL A 63 18.65 4.85 1.63
CA VAL A 63 17.86 3.84 0.94
C VAL A 63 17.75 2.63 1.84
N ILE A 64 16.56 2.36 2.34
CA ILE A 64 16.30 1.19 3.17
C ILE A 64 15.20 0.37 2.48
N PRO A 65 15.57 -0.70 1.79
CA PRO A 65 14.60 -1.55 1.12
C PRO A 65 13.95 -2.54 2.09
N GLY A 66 12.75 -3.00 1.74
CA GLY A 66 12.03 -4.07 2.41
C GLY A 66 11.13 -4.83 1.45
N CYS A 67 11.11 -6.15 1.58
CA CYS A 67 10.14 -6.98 0.89
C CYS A 67 8.92 -7.22 1.77
N VAL A 68 7.75 -7.22 1.16
CA VAL A 68 6.48 -7.48 1.83
C VAL A 68 5.65 -8.43 0.98
N ASP A 69 5.17 -9.50 1.60
CA ASP A 69 4.11 -10.32 1.06
C ASP A 69 2.80 -9.99 1.77
N ILE A 70 1.80 -9.62 1.00
CA ILE A 70 0.44 -9.31 1.49
C ILE A 70 -0.62 -10.05 0.65
N GLY A 71 -0.24 -11.20 0.10
CA GLY A 71 -0.97 -11.97 -0.89
C GLY A 71 -0.43 -11.79 -2.30
N ASN A 72 0.40 -10.78 -2.50
CA ASN A 72 1.25 -10.55 -3.65
C ASN A 72 2.57 -9.89 -3.18
N PRO A 73 3.67 -10.09 -3.92
CA PRO A 73 4.97 -9.62 -3.49
C PRO A 73 5.21 -8.15 -3.84
N HIS A 74 5.76 -7.41 -2.88
CA HIS A 74 6.12 -6.00 -2.98
C HIS A 74 7.56 -5.74 -2.57
N LEU A 75 8.23 -4.87 -3.29
CA LEU A 75 9.48 -4.22 -2.86
C LEU A 75 9.18 -2.77 -2.50
N VAL A 76 9.44 -2.39 -1.27
CA VAL A 76 9.32 -1.02 -0.79
C VAL A 76 10.71 -0.46 -0.57
N VAL A 77 11.02 0.68 -1.18
CA VAL A 77 12.28 1.38 -1.02
C VAL A 77 12.02 2.71 -0.31
N VAL A 78 12.51 2.82 0.92
CA VAL A 78 12.40 4.06 1.70
C VAL A 78 13.48 5.03 1.26
N MET A 79 13.09 6.26 0.97
CA MET A 79 13.98 7.32 0.46
C MET A 79 13.74 8.64 1.19
N ASP A 80 14.77 9.47 1.28
CA ASP A 80 14.64 10.84 1.81
C ASP A 80 13.88 11.75 0.82
N GLU A 81 14.09 11.54 -0.49
CA GLU A 81 13.37 12.24 -1.56
C GLU A 81 12.85 11.26 -2.61
N LEU A 82 11.62 11.47 -3.05
CA LEU A 82 11.02 10.69 -4.14
C LEU A 82 11.63 11.10 -5.50
N LEU A 83 11.58 10.19 -6.45
CA LEU A 83 12.08 10.42 -7.80
C LEU A 83 11.10 11.29 -8.59
N ASP A 84 11.60 12.05 -9.57
CA ASP A 84 10.71 12.60 -10.59
C ASP A 84 10.21 11.49 -11.55
N ALA A 85 9.30 11.84 -12.46
CA ALA A 85 8.69 10.85 -13.34
C ALA A 85 9.72 10.14 -14.25
N ILE A 86 10.70 10.87 -14.76
CA ILE A 86 11.74 10.33 -15.66
C ILE A 86 12.67 9.39 -14.89
N GLU A 87 13.10 9.81 -13.70
CA GLU A 87 13.94 9.00 -12.82
C GLU A 87 13.22 7.72 -12.38
N LEU A 88 11.92 7.83 -12.09
CA LEU A 88 11.11 6.70 -11.68
C LEU A 88 10.93 5.69 -12.82
N GLU A 89 10.71 6.12 -14.06
CA GLU A 89 10.70 5.25 -15.23
C GLU A 89 12.03 4.53 -15.45
N GLN A 90 13.14 5.26 -15.33
CA GLN A 90 14.47 4.67 -15.46
C GLN A 90 14.76 3.65 -14.35
N PHE A 91 14.35 3.97 -13.13
CA PHE A 91 14.45 3.08 -11.99
C PHE A 91 13.63 1.80 -12.22
N ALA A 92 12.39 1.96 -12.66
CA ALA A 92 11.48 0.86 -12.92
C ALA A 92 11.98 -0.05 -14.05
N PHE A 93 12.50 0.52 -15.15
CA PHE A 93 13.08 -0.25 -16.25
C PHE A 93 14.24 -1.14 -15.79
N LEU A 94 15.13 -0.60 -14.94
CA LEU A 94 16.23 -1.37 -14.37
C LEU A 94 15.78 -2.48 -13.41
N LEU A 95 14.61 -2.30 -12.79
CA LEU A 95 14.02 -3.31 -11.92
C LEU A 95 13.25 -4.37 -12.70
N ASP A 96 12.60 -4.00 -13.80
CA ASP A 96 11.81 -4.92 -14.62
C ASP A 96 12.65 -6.07 -15.20
N GLU A 97 13.89 -5.78 -15.58
CA GLU A 97 14.85 -6.81 -16.01
C GLU A 97 15.21 -7.83 -14.90
N LYS A 98 15.14 -7.42 -13.62
CA LYS A 98 15.58 -8.24 -12.49
C LYS A 98 14.44 -8.71 -11.60
N PHE A 99 13.33 -8.00 -11.59
CA PHE A 99 12.24 -8.15 -10.61
C PHE A 99 10.85 -8.12 -11.24
N ALA A 100 10.71 -8.65 -12.46
CA ALA A 100 9.43 -8.76 -13.18
C ALA A 100 8.28 -9.37 -12.34
N GLU A 101 8.61 -10.00 -11.21
CA GLU A 101 7.65 -10.62 -10.29
C GLU A 101 7.19 -9.69 -9.15
N LEU A 102 7.81 -8.49 -8.98
CA LEU A 102 7.53 -7.61 -7.84
C LEU A 102 6.78 -6.35 -8.26
N ASN A 103 5.87 -5.90 -7.39
CA ASN A 103 5.40 -4.52 -7.40
C ASN A 103 6.42 -3.67 -6.62
N VAL A 104 6.80 -2.52 -7.15
CA VAL A 104 7.85 -1.68 -6.57
C VAL A 104 7.28 -0.34 -6.12
N HIS A 105 7.60 0.04 -4.91
CA HIS A 105 7.14 1.28 -4.32
C HIS A 105 8.30 2.09 -3.77
N LEU A 106 8.37 3.36 -4.15
CA LEU A 106 9.26 4.32 -3.53
C LEU A 106 8.50 5.07 -2.45
N MET A 107 9.02 5.09 -1.24
CA MET A 107 8.35 5.67 -0.09
C MET A 107 9.21 6.72 0.59
N LYS A 108 8.60 7.87 0.91
CA LYS A 108 9.15 8.90 1.78
C LYS A 108 8.26 9.06 3.01
N VAL A 109 8.85 8.96 4.19
CA VAL A 109 8.16 9.30 5.44
C VAL A 109 8.11 10.81 5.57
N LYS A 110 6.93 11.39 5.76
CA LYS A 110 6.71 12.82 5.98
C LYS A 110 6.73 13.17 7.46
N ASP A 111 6.06 12.37 8.25
CA ASP A 111 5.97 12.48 9.70
C ASP A 111 5.49 11.15 10.30
N ALA A 112 5.24 11.13 11.59
CA ALA A 112 4.88 9.95 12.37
C ALA A 112 3.61 9.20 11.92
N SER A 113 2.78 9.79 11.07
CA SER A 113 1.51 9.22 10.60
C SER A 113 1.23 9.45 9.12
N ASN A 114 2.18 10.03 8.39
CA ASN A 114 2.02 10.34 6.97
C ASN A 114 3.22 9.87 6.15
N ILE A 115 2.96 9.13 5.09
CA ILE A 115 3.95 8.75 4.09
C ILE A 115 3.49 9.19 2.70
N ARG A 116 4.45 9.45 1.81
CA ARG A 116 4.19 9.60 0.37
C ARG A 116 4.79 8.44 -0.35
N MET A 117 4.12 7.95 -1.39
CA MET A 117 4.65 6.89 -2.22
C MET A 117 4.40 7.12 -3.71
N GLN A 118 5.26 6.51 -4.49
CA GLN A 118 5.15 6.33 -5.94
C GLN A 118 5.18 4.83 -6.20
N THR A 119 4.50 4.39 -7.27
CA THR A 119 4.30 2.98 -7.49
C THR A 119 4.60 2.58 -8.93
N TRP A 120 5.25 1.44 -9.07
CA TRP A 120 5.40 0.68 -10.29
C TRP A 120 4.75 -0.70 -10.08
N GLU A 121 3.72 -0.98 -10.85
CA GLU A 121 3.00 -2.25 -10.73
C GLU A 121 3.44 -3.23 -11.82
N ARG A 122 3.67 -4.46 -11.41
CA ARG A 122 4.04 -5.56 -12.27
C ARG A 122 3.07 -5.71 -13.43
N GLY A 123 3.61 -5.71 -14.66
CA GLY A 123 2.83 -5.88 -15.89
C GLY A 123 1.99 -4.66 -16.30
N VAL A 124 1.97 -3.59 -15.51
CA VAL A 124 1.21 -2.36 -15.78
C VAL A 124 2.15 -1.16 -15.98
N GLY A 125 3.18 -1.05 -15.15
CA GLY A 125 4.09 0.10 -15.14
C GLY A 125 3.76 1.12 -14.06
N LEU A 126 4.04 2.39 -14.34
CA LEU A 126 3.70 3.49 -13.43
C LEU A 126 2.19 3.63 -13.30
N THR A 127 1.71 3.62 -12.07
CA THR A 127 0.31 3.85 -11.74
C THR A 127 0.16 4.98 -10.73
N GLU A 128 -1.01 5.59 -10.70
CA GLU A 128 -1.28 6.70 -9.79
C GLU A 128 -1.63 6.25 -8.37
N ALA A 129 -2.05 4.99 -8.21
CA ALA A 129 -2.43 4.43 -6.91
C ALA A 129 -2.32 2.90 -6.92
N CYS A 130 -1.89 2.34 -5.79
CA CYS A 130 -1.85 0.89 -5.54
C CYS A 130 -2.24 0.64 -4.08
N GLY A 131 -3.39 0.02 -3.85
CA GLY A 131 -3.93 -0.22 -2.50
C GLY A 131 -3.05 -1.18 -1.67
N THR A 132 -2.65 -2.33 -2.25
CA THR A 132 -1.75 -3.28 -1.58
C THR A 132 -0.35 -2.71 -1.41
N GLY A 133 0.12 -1.88 -2.34
CA GLY A 133 1.36 -1.14 -2.22
C GLY A 133 1.34 -0.11 -1.07
N ALA A 134 0.20 0.56 -0.85
CA ALA A 134 0.03 1.45 0.30
C ALA A 134 0.11 0.67 1.62
N CYS A 135 -0.53 -0.49 1.69
CA CYS A 135 -0.46 -1.39 2.85
C CYS A 135 0.97 -1.90 3.09
N ALA A 136 1.67 -2.34 2.04
CA ALA A 136 3.05 -2.79 2.12
C ALA A 136 3.99 -1.67 2.60
N SER A 137 3.83 -0.45 2.08
CA SER A 137 4.63 0.72 2.48
C SER A 137 4.41 1.08 3.95
N ALA A 138 3.16 1.08 4.41
CA ALA A 138 2.83 1.32 5.82
C ALA A 138 3.42 0.24 6.74
N ALA A 139 3.35 -1.04 6.33
CA ALA A 139 3.92 -2.16 7.09
C ALA A 139 5.45 -2.05 7.22
N VAL A 140 6.15 -1.65 6.16
CA VAL A 140 7.60 -1.36 6.21
C VAL A 140 7.89 -0.21 7.15
N ALA A 141 7.15 0.90 7.06
CA ALA A 141 7.35 2.05 7.94
C ALA A 141 7.14 1.67 9.44
N LEU A 142 6.18 0.80 9.73
CA LEU A 142 5.94 0.26 11.07
C LEU A 142 7.09 -0.65 11.51
N ALA A 143 7.47 -1.62 10.68
CA ALA A 143 8.50 -2.62 11.02
C ALA A 143 9.87 -1.98 11.31
N TRP A 144 10.14 -0.82 10.73
CA TRP A 144 11.40 -0.08 10.96
C TRP A 144 11.27 1.08 11.93
N GLY A 145 10.13 1.20 12.61
CA GLY A 145 9.94 2.21 13.67
C GLY A 145 9.94 3.64 13.15
N MET A 146 9.52 3.85 11.89
CA MET A 146 9.46 5.16 11.26
C MET A 146 8.15 5.90 11.52
N ILE A 147 7.16 5.22 12.08
CA ILE A 147 5.85 5.78 12.45
C ILE A 147 5.60 5.59 13.95
N GLU A 148 4.82 6.51 14.54
CA GLU A 148 4.55 6.49 15.97
C GLU A 148 3.33 5.64 16.34
N LYS A 149 3.35 5.13 17.57
CA LYS A 149 2.20 4.47 18.17
C LYS A 149 1.10 5.50 18.44
N GLN A 150 -0.10 5.17 17.99
CA GLN A 150 -1.29 5.92 18.36
C GLN A 150 -1.94 5.33 19.64
N ALA A 151 -3.08 5.87 20.04
CA ALA A 151 -3.71 5.73 21.37
C ALA A 151 -3.88 4.31 21.95
N SER A 152 -3.73 3.25 21.17
CA SER A 152 -3.69 1.86 21.64
C SER A 152 -2.30 1.26 21.38
N GLN A 153 -1.84 0.40 22.27
CA GLN A 153 -0.51 -0.23 22.17
C GLN A 153 -0.30 -1.10 20.92
N TYR A 154 -1.36 -1.44 20.20
CA TYR A 154 -1.36 -2.44 19.13
C TYR A 154 -1.98 -1.96 17.82
N THR A 155 -2.45 -0.71 17.76
CA THR A 155 -3.05 -0.12 16.57
C THR A 155 -2.20 1.02 16.05
N PHE A 156 -1.97 1.04 14.74
CA PHE A 156 -1.20 2.06 14.03
C PHE A 156 -2.00 2.51 12.81
N ASN A 157 -2.08 3.81 12.61
CA ASN A 157 -2.80 4.40 11.49
C ASN A 157 -1.85 5.28 10.68
N VAL A 158 -1.79 5.05 9.37
CA VAL A 158 -0.91 5.77 8.47
C VAL A 158 -1.70 6.28 7.27
N ASN A 159 -1.62 7.57 7.02
CA ASN A 159 -2.09 8.15 5.78
C ASN A 159 -1.03 7.93 4.69
N VAL A 160 -1.42 7.28 3.63
CA VAL A 160 -0.57 7.04 2.46
C VAL A 160 -1.03 7.93 1.33
N HIS A 161 -0.15 8.85 0.93
CA HIS A 161 -0.40 9.81 -0.14
C HIS A 161 0.25 9.31 -1.44
N MET A 162 -0.55 9.15 -2.47
CA MET A 162 -0.16 8.73 -3.82
C MET A 162 -0.57 9.80 -4.82
N PRO A 163 -0.04 9.80 -6.05
CA PRO A 163 -0.47 10.74 -7.09
C PRO A 163 -1.98 10.75 -7.31
N GLY A 164 -2.63 9.59 -7.34
CA GLY A 164 -4.08 9.44 -7.55
C GLY A 164 -4.96 9.70 -6.33
N GLY A 165 -4.37 9.97 -5.14
CA GLY A 165 -5.14 10.26 -3.94
C GLY A 165 -4.52 9.70 -2.66
N SER A 166 -5.28 9.73 -1.58
CA SER A 166 -4.82 9.29 -0.26
C SER A 166 -5.74 8.24 0.32
N VAL A 167 -5.14 7.28 1.01
CA VAL A 167 -5.83 6.23 1.75
C VAL A 167 -5.32 6.17 3.18
N LEU A 168 -6.13 5.66 4.08
CA LEU A 168 -5.73 5.36 5.45
C LEU A 168 -5.46 3.87 5.57
N VAL A 169 -4.28 3.52 6.04
CA VAL A 169 -3.89 2.13 6.37
C VAL A 169 -3.95 1.96 7.87
N ASN A 170 -4.81 1.06 8.33
CA ASN A 170 -4.91 0.65 9.72
C ASN A 170 -4.15 -0.67 9.89
N MET A 171 -3.30 -0.74 10.89
CA MET A 171 -2.51 -1.92 11.19
C MET A 171 -2.70 -2.35 12.64
N LEU A 172 -2.92 -3.65 12.83
CA LEU A 172 -3.01 -4.26 14.15
C LEU A 172 -1.86 -5.25 14.34
N THR A 173 -1.20 -5.18 15.47
CA THR A 173 -0.15 -6.12 15.84
C THR A 173 -0.58 -6.99 17.01
N SER A 174 -0.13 -8.23 17.06
CA SER A 174 -0.45 -9.16 18.15
C SER A 174 0.31 -8.87 19.45
N SER A 175 1.40 -8.11 19.36
CA SER A 175 2.22 -7.73 20.50
C SER A 175 3.01 -6.43 20.22
N PRO A 176 3.49 -5.71 21.27
CA PRO A 176 4.26 -4.48 21.09
C PRO A 176 5.65 -4.69 20.49
N PHE A 177 6.03 -5.94 20.21
CA PHE A 177 7.33 -6.31 19.66
C PHE A 177 7.23 -7.06 18.31
N SER A 178 6.03 -7.31 17.80
CA SER A 178 5.80 -8.06 16.55
C SER A 178 5.32 -7.14 15.43
N PHE A 179 6.21 -6.30 14.93
CA PHE A 179 5.89 -5.33 13.88
C PHE A 179 6.10 -5.85 12.46
N SER A 180 6.66 -7.05 12.29
CA SER A 180 6.91 -7.64 10.97
C SER A 180 5.69 -8.33 10.36
N HIS A 181 4.64 -8.56 11.12
CA HIS A 181 3.43 -9.28 10.71
C HIS A 181 2.16 -8.57 11.16
N PRO A 182 1.94 -7.30 10.79
CA PRO A 182 0.69 -6.62 11.14
C PRO A 182 -0.47 -7.17 10.31
N TRP A 183 -1.66 -7.25 10.91
CA TRP A 183 -2.91 -7.35 10.17
C TRP A 183 -3.26 -5.97 9.62
N VAL A 184 -3.62 -5.90 8.34
CA VAL A 184 -3.77 -4.64 7.63
C VAL A 184 -5.17 -4.48 7.08
N GLU A 185 -5.74 -3.30 7.28
CA GLU A 185 -6.98 -2.82 6.69
C GLU A 185 -6.70 -1.55 5.89
N LEU A 186 -7.40 -1.39 4.78
CA LEU A 186 -7.31 -0.24 3.89
C LEU A 186 -8.63 0.51 3.90
N SER A 187 -8.60 1.80 4.26
CA SER A 187 -9.76 2.68 4.25
C SER A 187 -9.59 3.80 3.23
N GLY A 188 -10.60 4.01 2.42
CA GLY A 188 -10.54 5.05 1.39
C GLY A 188 -11.87 5.35 0.73
N PRO A 189 -11.91 6.38 -0.12
CA PRO A 189 -13.05 6.67 -0.96
C PRO A 189 -13.17 5.66 -2.09
N SER A 190 -14.40 5.35 -2.49
CA SER A 190 -14.72 4.58 -3.68
C SER A 190 -15.80 5.33 -4.46
N VAL A 191 -15.56 5.55 -5.74
CA VAL A 191 -16.44 6.33 -6.63
C VAL A 191 -17.02 5.41 -7.69
N PHE A 192 -18.32 5.43 -7.83
CA PHE A 192 -19.01 4.76 -8.91
C PHE A 192 -18.75 5.51 -10.22
N MET A 193 -18.13 4.87 -11.18
CA MET A 193 -17.77 5.47 -12.47
C MET A 193 -18.80 5.18 -13.55
N ASP A 194 -19.19 3.90 -13.73
CA ASP A 194 -20.11 3.49 -14.78
C ASP A 194 -20.70 2.11 -14.51
N ARG A 195 -21.72 1.76 -15.30
CA ARG A 195 -22.37 0.46 -15.26
C ARG A 195 -22.13 -0.26 -16.59
N HIS A 196 -21.42 -1.38 -16.56
CA HIS A 196 -21.23 -2.24 -17.73
C HIS A 196 -22.12 -3.48 -17.60
N GLN A 197 -22.78 -3.84 -18.70
CA GLN A 197 -23.49 -5.10 -18.82
C GLN A 197 -22.45 -6.17 -19.21
N VAL A 198 -22.31 -7.20 -18.41
CA VAL A 198 -21.52 -8.39 -18.75
C VAL A 198 -22.48 -9.36 -19.39
N ASP A 199 -22.25 -9.70 -20.65
CA ASP A 199 -22.98 -10.79 -21.30
C ASP A 199 -22.45 -12.12 -20.75
N ASP A 200 -23.31 -12.83 -20.05
CA ASP A 200 -23.02 -14.22 -19.62
C ASP A 200 -22.90 -15.08 -20.88
N GLY A 201 -21.64 -15.38 -21.26
CA GLY A 201 -21.31 -16.23 -22.41
C GLY A 201 -21.54 -17.71 -22.13
#